data_198faf7451d61f7309e83d162d24a0af
#
_entry.id   198faf7451d61f7309e83d162d24a0af
#
_cell.length_a   1.000
_cell.length_b   1.000
_cell.length_c   1.000
_cell.angle_alpha   90.00
_cell.angle_beta   90.00
_cell.angle_gamma   90.00
#
_symmetry.space_group_name_H-M   'P 1'
#
loop_
_entity.id
_entity.type
_entity.pdbx_description
1 polymer ?
#
loop_
_entity_poly.entity_id
_entity_poly.type
_entity_poly.pdbx_seq_one_letter_code
_entity_poly.pdbx_strand_id
1 'polypeptide(L)'
;MKRQKNKIMENILNDYKAVSLEEVKVWFKAGKIKDFPSNRGGCIKYKNKQIALFNFERRNEWYACQNACPHKMEMVLSRGMTGSADGVPKIACPMHKKTFSLVDGSNLNGEDYSIATYPVKIVDGEVFVGFLE
;
A
#
# COMPACT_ATOMS: atom_id res chain seq x y z
N MET A 1 -30.03 2.24 2.09
CA MET A 1 -29.04 1.55 1.26
C MET A 1 -27.76 2.31 1.06
N LYS A 2 -27.81 3.59 0.67
CA LYS A 2 -26.59 4.40 0.57
C LYS A 2 -25.87 4.53 1.92
N ARG A 3 -26.59 4.62 3.04
CA ARG A 3 -26.00 4.68 4.38
C ARG A 3 -25.23 3.43 4.77
N GLN A 4 -25.76 2.25 4.45
CA GLN A 4 -25.09 0.98 4.73
C GLN A 4 -23.82 0.83 3.91
N LYS A 5 -23.87 1.23 2.65
CA LYS A 5 -22.73 1.16 1.75
C LYS A 5 -21.58 2.05 2.23
N ASN A 6 -21.90 3.30 2.63
CA ASN A 6 -20.91 4.23 3.17
C ASN A 6 -20.33 3.74 4.49
N LYS A 7 -21.15 3.16 5.35
CA LYS A 7 -20.69 2.62 6.64
C LYS A 7 -19.79 1.42 6.46
N ILE A 8 -20.09 0.55 5.50
CA ILE A 8 -19.22 -0.59 5.16
C ILE A 8 -17.88 -0.10 4.63
N MET A 9 -17.90 0.90 3.75
CA MET A 9 -16.67 1.50 3.21
C MET A 9 -15.83 2.14 4.30
N GLU A 10 -16.44 2.89 5.22
CA GLU A 10 -15.75 3.49 6.37
C GLU A 10 -15.12 2.42 7.26
N ASN A 11 -15.84 1.32 7.52
CA ASN A 11 -15.32 0.24 8.34
C ASN A 11 -14.12 -0.44 7.68
N ILE A 12 -14.19 -0.66 6.37
CA ILE A 12 -13.08 -1.24 5.62
C ILE A 12 -11.87 -0.31 5.66
N LEU A 13 -12.07 0.99 5.46
CA LEU A 13 -10.97 1.97 5.51
C LEU A 13 -10.36 2.06 6.90
N ASN A 14 -11.16 1.95 7.96
CA ASN A 14 -10.66 2.01 9.33
C ASN A 14 -9.78 0.82 9.70
N ASP A 15 -9.86 -0.29 8.96
CA ASP A 15 -8.96 -1.42 9.14
C ASP A 15 -7.56 -1.14 8.63
N TYR A 16 -7.41 -0.14 7.75
CA TYR A 16 -6.14 0.23 7.17
C TYR A 16 -5.59 1.47 7.85
N LYS A 17 -4.69 1.27 8.80
CA LYS A 17 -4.05 2.37 9.54
C LYS A 17 -2.58 2.43 9.16
N ALA A 18 -2.11 3.63 8.81
CA ALA A 18 -0.71 3.84 8.51
C ALA A 18 0.16 3.49 9.73
N VAL A 19 1.31 2.88 9.48
CA VAL A 19 2.23 2.44 10.52
C VAL A 19 3.59 3.07 10.23
N SER A 20 4.16 3.75 11.21
CA SER A 20 5.55 4.22 11.12
C SER A 20 6.51 3.14 11.60
N LEU A 21 7.77 3.27 11.22
CA LEU A 21 8.79 2.28 11.58
C LEU A 21 8.87 2.06 13.09
N GLU A 22 8.76 3.14 13.87
CA GLU A 22 8.85 3.08 15.33
C GLU A 22 7.63 2.42 15.98
N GLU A 23 6.50 2.41 15.28
CA GLU A 23 5.25 1.84 15.80
C GLU A 23 5.10 0.34 15.54
N VAL A 24 5.97 -0.24 14.71
CA VAL A 24 5.84 -1.65 14.33
C VAL A 24 5.95 -2.56 15.54
N LYS A 25 4.95 -3.43 15.72
CA LYS A 25 4.96 -4.46 16.76
C LYS A 25 5.06 -5.86 16.18
N VAL A 26 4.67 -6.02 14.92
CA VAL A 26 4.72 -7.32 14.23
C VAL A 26 5.39 -7.12 12.87
N TRP A 27 6.41 -7.91 12.59
CA TRP A 27 7.00 -8.00 11.26
C TRP A 27 6.49 -9.27 10.60
N PHE A 28 5.62 -9.09 9.62
CA PHE A 28 5.01 -10.21 8.89
C PHE A 28 5.84 -10.54 7.65
N LYS A 29 6.24 -11.80 7.54
CA LYS A 29 6.97 -12.28 6.36
C LYS A 29 6.02 -12.36 5.17
N ALA A 30 6.20 -11.47 4.20
CA ALA A 30 5.37 -11.42 3.00
C ALA A 30 5.79 -12.46 1.97
N GLY A 31 7.08 -12.77 1.90
CA GLY A 31 7.63 -13.70 0.93
C GLY A 31 9.11 -13.46 0.73
N LYS A 32 9.61 -13.94 -0.39
CA LYS A 32 11.00 -13.73 -0.81
C LYS A 32 11.06 -12.63 -1.87
N ILE A 33 12.20 -11.99 -2.02
CA ILE A 33 12.39 -10.93 -3.03
C ILE A 33 11.94 -11.43 -4.41
N LYS A 34 12.29 -12.66 -4.77
CA LYS A 34 11.96 -13.23 -6.07
C LYS A 34 10.47 -13.41 -6.32
N ASP A 35 9.66 -13.38 -5.27
CA ASP A 35 8.21 -13.52 -5.38
C ASP A 35 7.54 -12.23 -5.83
N PHE A 36 8.27 -11.10 -5.84
CA PHE A 36 7.73 -9.79 -6.17
C PHE A 36 8.45 -9.21 -7.38
N PRO A 37 7.76 -9.07 -8.52
CA PRO A 37 8.42 -8.60 -9.74
C PRO A 37 8.90 -7.15 -9.62
N SER A 38 10.02 -6.86 -10.29
CA SER A 38 10.63 -5.55 -10.27
C SER A 38 9.71 -4.48 -10.84
N ASN A 39 9.62 -3.35 -10.16
CA ASN A 39 8.87 -2.16 -10.59
C ASN A 39 7.38 -2.42 -10.80
N ARG A 40 6.84 -3.39 -10.08
CA ARG A 40 5.43 -3.76 -10.10
C ARG A 40 4.93 -4.02 -8.68
N GLY A 41 3.61 -4.10 -8.55
CA GLY A 41 2.98 -4.44 -7.29
C GLY A 41 2.66 -5.93 -7.19
N GLY A 42 2.73 -6.43 -5.98
CA GLY A 42 2.17 -7.71 -5.60
C GLY A 42 1.16 -7.49 -4.50
N CYS A 43 0.26 -8.43 -4.32
CA CYS A 43 -0.74 -8.35 -3.26
C CYS A 43 -0.51 -9.47 -2.26
N ILE A 44 -0.44 -9.09 -0.98
CA ILE A 44 -0.36 -10.06 0.11
C ILE A 44 -1.59 -9.92 0.99
N LYS A 45 -1.92 -10.99 1.70
CA LYS A 45 -3.02 -10.96 2.65
C LYS A 45 -2.46 -11.02 4.06
N TYR A 46 -2.83 -10.06 4.88
CA TYR A 46 -2.49 -10.07 6.30
C TYR A 46 -3.78 -9.92 7.11
N LYS A 47 -4.12 -10.99 7.84
CA LYS A 47 -5.43 -11.10 8.52
C LYS A 47 -6.54 -10.89 7.48
N ASN A 48 -7.43 -9.91 7.63
CA ASN A 48 -8.48 -9.62 6.64
C ASN A 48 -8.13 -8.45 5.72
N LYS A 49 -6.85 -8.06 5.67
CA LYS A 49 -6.41 -6.91 4.86
C LYS A 49 -5.69 -7.39 3.62
N GLN A 50 -5.91 -6.68 2.52
CA GLN A 50 -5.11 -6.84 1.32
C GLN A 50 -4.08 -5.71 1.27
N ILE A 51 -2.82 -6.08 1.22
CA ILE A 51 -1.71 -5.14 1.24
C ILE A 51 -0.97 -5.20 -0.09
N ALA A 52 -0.80 -4.05 -0.72
CA ALA A 52 -0.01 -3.93 -1.94
C ALA A 52 1.45 -3.74 -1.57
N LEU A 53 2.34 -4.47 -2.24
CA LEU A 53 3.77 -4.44 -1.98
C LEU A 53 4.49 -4.17 -3.28
N PHE A 54 5.40 -3.18 -3.29
CA PHE A 54 6.06 -2.71 -4.50
C PHE A 54 7.58 -2.80 -4.37
N ASN A 55 8.19 -3.41 -5.38
CA ASN A 55 9.65 -3.55 -5.50
C ASN A 55 10.17 -2.49 -6.48
N PHE A 56 10.71 -1.39 -5.95
CA PHE A 56 11.37 -0.35 -6.75
C PHE A 56 12.84 -0.74 -6.92
N GLU A 57 13.10 -1.75 -7.74
CA GLU A 57 14.43 -2.36 -7.87
C GLU A 57 15.51 -1.35 -8.26
N ARG A 58 15.21 -0.43 -9.17
CA ARG A 58 16.18 0.59 -9.62
C ARG A 58 16.64 1.50 -8.50
N ARG A 59 15.81 1.70 -7.49
CA ARG A 59 16.11 2.54 -6.33
C ARG A 59 16.56 1.72 -5.13
N ASN A 60 16.49 0.40 -5.22
CA ASN A 60 16.72 -0.52 -4.10
C ASN A 60 15.83 -0.15 -2.91
N GLU A 61 14.55 0.11 -3.18
CA GLU A 61 13.57 0.51 -2.19
C GLU A 61 12.30 -0.34 -2.33
N TRP A 62 11.65 -0.56 -1.18
CA TRP A 62 10.41 -1.31 -1.10
C TRP A 62 9.36 -0.49 -0.37
N TYR A 63 8.12 -0.58 -0.85
CA TYR A 63 7.01 0.15 -0.27
C TYR A 63 5.79 -0.74 -0.16
N ALA A 64 5.00 -0.53 0.90
CA ALA A 64 3.75 -1.25 1.11
C ALA A 64 2.64 -0.27 1.45
N CYS A 65 1.45 -0.53 0.94
CA CYS A 65 0.27 0.28 1.24
C CYS A 65 -0.98 -0.59 1.21
N GLN A 66 -2.09 -0.01 1.66
CA GLN A 66 -3.38 -0.69 1.49
C GLN A 66 -3.65 -0.95 0.01
N ASN A 67 -4.24 -2.11 -0.29
CA ASN A 67 -4.63 -2.42 -1.67
C ASN A 67 -5.92 -1.71 -2.08
N ALA A 68 -6.70 -1.27 -1.11
CA ALA A 68 -7.96 -0.57 -1.35
C ALA A 68 -7.72 0.85 -1.82
N CYS A 69 -8.21 1.19 -3.01
CA CYS A 69 -8.21 2.57 -3.48
C CYS A 69 -9.36 3.31 -2.81
N PRO A 70 -9.11 4.36 -2.02
CA PRO A 70 -10.18 5.02 -1.26
C PRO A 70 -11.19 5.76 -2.14
N HIS A 71 -10.86 6.01 -3.40
CA HIS A 71 -11.77 6.67 -4.32
C HIS A 71 -13.06 5.86 -4.53
N LYS A 72 -12.94 4.54 -4.75
CA LYS A 72 -14.09 3.66 -4.97
C LYS A 72 -14.02 2.35 -4.19
N MET A 73 -13.09 2.24 -3.25
CA MET A 73 -12.90 1.05 -2.43
C MET A 73 -12.61 -0.22 -3.20
N GLU A 74 -12.04 -0.08 -4.38
CA GLU A 74 -11.64 -1.24 -5.17
C GLU A 74 -10.25 -1.71 -4.73
N MET A 75 -10.07 -3.02 -4.62
CA MET A 75 -8.81 -3.64 -4.20
C MET A 75 -7.86 -3.79 -5.39
N VAL A 76 -7.33 -2.66 -5.86
CA VAL A 76 -6.63 -2.62 -7.16
C VAL A 76 -5.27 -1.91 -7.12
N LEU A 77 -4.85 -1.34 -5.99
CA LEU A 77 -3.61 -0.56 -5.98
C LEU A 77 -2.38 -1.41 -6.32
N SER A 78 -2.38 -2.70 -5.99
CA SER A 78 -1.29 -3.60 -6.37
C SER A 78 -1.14 -3.77 -7.88
N ARG A 79 -2.19 -3.46 -8.63
CA ARG A 79 -2.19 -3.53 -10.10
C ARG A 79 -1.95 -2.17 -10.74
N GLY A 80 -1.70 -1.14 -9.93
CA GLY A 80 -1.52 0.21 -10.43
C GLY A 80 -0.17 0.43 -11.08
N MET A 81 0.01 1.64 -11.59
CA MET A 81 1.26 2.05 -12.23
C MET A 81 2.17 2.68 -11.22
N THR A 82 3.36 2.10 -11.06
CA THR A 82 4.40 2.66 -10.22
C THR A 82 5.19 3.72 -10.99
N GLY A 83 5.73 4.69 -10.26
CA GLY A 83 6.54 5.73 -10.86
C GLY A 83 7.08 6.66 -9.78
N SER A 84 7.53 7.84 -10.19
CA SER A 84 7.97 8.87 -9.27
C SER A 84 7.51 10.25 -9.73
N ALA A 85 7.25 11.12 -8.77
CA ALA A 85 6.94 12.52 -9.01
C ALA A 85 7.90 13.34 -8.16
N ASP A 86 8.79 14.11 -8.82
CA ASP A 86 9.83 14.90 -8.15
C ASP A 86 10.65 14.05 -7.16
N GLY A 87 10.98 12.83 -7.57
CA GLY A 87 11.76 11.90 -6.74
C GLY A 87 10.94 11.12 -5.71
N VAL A 88 9.66 11.42 -5.55
CA VAL A 88 8.79 10.72 -4.60
C VAL A 88 8.19 9.49 -5.27
N PRO A 89 8.39 8.28 -4.72
CA PRO A 89 7.77 7.08 -5.28
C PRO A 89 6.26 7.15 -5.13
N LYS A 90 5.55 6.77 -6.19
CA LYS A 90 4.10 6.89 -6.25
C LYS A 90 3.44 5.66 -6.83
N ILE A 91 2.16 5.51 -6.54
CA ILE A 91 1.28 4.51 -7.13
C ILE A 91 0.04 5.19 -7.70
N ALA A 92 -0.30 4.87 -8.94
CA ALA A 92 -1.51 5.37 -9.58
C ALA A 92 -2.52 4.23 -9.70
N CYS A 93 -3.74 4.48 -9.23
CA CYS A 93 -4.84 3.53 -9.33
C CYS A 93 -5.15 3.25 -10.81
N PRO A 94 -5.24 1.97 -11.23
CA PRO A 94 -5.45 1.65 -12.64
C PRO A 94 -6.83 2.04 -13.15
N MET A 95 -7.81 2.19 -12.26
CA MET A 95 -9.21 2.42 -12.64
C MET A 95 -9.49 3.89 -12.93
N HIS A 96 -8.97 4.80 -12.10
CA HIS A 96 -9.31 6.23 -12.18
C HIS A 96 -8.07 7.13 -12.11
N LYS A 97 -6.88 6.55 -12.16
CA LYS A 97 -5.60 7.26 -12.14
C LYS A 97 -5.39 8.16 -10.92
N LYS A 98 -6.05 7.84 -9.80
CA LYS A 98 -5.77 8.53 -8.54
C LYS A 98 -4.39 8.12 -8.07
N THR A 99 -3.57 9.11 -7.71
CA THR A 99 -2.15 8.92 -7.44
C THR A 99 -1.81 9.22 -5.98
N PHE A 100 -1.03 8.35 -5.38
CA PHE A 100 -0.67 8.46 -3.96
C PHE A 100 0.84 8.31 -3.78
N SER A 101 1.39 9.09 -2.85
CA SER A 101 2.77 8.92 -2.42
C SER A 101 2.91 7.60 -1.66
N LEU A 102 3.93 6.82 -2.00
CA LEU A 102 4.22 5.59 -1.27
C LEU A 102 5.04 5.85 -0.01
N VAL A 103 5.52 7.07 0.17
CA VAL A 103 6.27 7.45 1.38
C VAL A 103 5.31 7.71 2.55
N ASP A 104 4.29 8.51 2.34
CA ASP A 104 3.36 8.91 3.41
C ASP A 104 1.89 8.65 3.09
N GLY A 105 1.57 8.17 1.90
CA GLY A 105 0.20 7.88 1.50
C GLY A 105 -0.61 9.07 1.05
N SER A 106 0.00 10.25 0.95
CA SER A 106 -0.74 11.47 0.58
C SER A 106 -1.25 11.41 -0.87
N ASN A 107 -2.41 11.99 -1.09
CA ASN A 107 -3.01 12.09 -2.43
C ASN A 107 -2.26 13.17 -3.22
N LEU A 108 -1.75 12.80 -4.40
CA LEU A 108 -0.97 13.70 -5.24
C LEU A 108 -1.82 14.47 -6.26
N ASN A 109 -3.13 14.24 -6.26
CA ASN A 109 -4.08 14.96 -7.11
C ASN A 109 -4.73 16.15 -6.39
N GLY A 110 -4.38 16.40 -5.12
CA GLY A 110 -4.94 17.49 -4.34
C GLY A 110 -6.29 17.19 -3.69
N GLU A 111 -6.64 15.91 -3.59
CA GLU A 111 -7.90 15.48 -2.98
C GLU A 111 -7.70 15.14 -1.50
N ASP A 112 -8.81 15.06 -0.74
CA ASP A 112 -8.78 14.96 0.72
C ASP A 112 -8.44 13.59 1.27
N TYR A 113 -8.46 12.55 0.46
CA TYR A 113 -8.25 11.20 0.96
C TYR A 113 -6.81 10.74 0.71
N SER A 114 -6.34 9.88 1.58
CA SER A 114 -5.00 9.31 1.54
C SER A 114 -5.08 7.79 1.73
N ILE A 115 -3.93 7.13 1.61
CA ILE A 115 -3.84 5.68 1.83
C ILE A 115 -2.93 5.38 3.02
N ALA A 116 -3.16 4.23 3.66
CA ALA A 116 -2.28 3.74 4.70
C ALA A 116 -1.02 3.14 4.09
N THR A 117 0.14 3.50 4.62
CA THR A 117 1.43 2.94 4.24
C THR A 117 2.03 2.17 5.41
N TYR A 118 2.86 1.17 5.08
CA TYR A 118 3.44 0.26 6.07
C TYR A 118 4.95 0.14 5.83
N PRO A 119 5.76 0.08 6.90
CA PRO A 119 7.20 -0.12 6.72
C PRO A 119 7.51 -1.49 6.13
N VAL A 120 8.56 -1.53 5.33
CA VAL A 120 9.06 -2.78 4.72
C VAL A 120 10.52 -2.91 5.06
N LYS A 121 10.96 -4.12 5.41
CA LYS A 121 12.38 -4.42 5.57
C LYS A 121 12.73 -5.71 4.86
N ILE A 122 13.98 -5.79 4.43
CA ILE A 122 14.51 -6.97 3.77
C ILE A 122 15.56 -7.59 4.69
N VAL A 123 15.41 -8.88 4.97
CA VAL A 123 16.37 -9.62 5.80
C VAL A 123 16.65 -10.96 5.13
N ASP A 124 17.91 -11.20 4.77
CA ASP A 124 18.36 -12.44 4.15
C ASP A 124 17.50 -12.88 2.94
N GLY A 125 17.20 -11.91 2.06
CA GLY A 125 16.41 -12.17 0.85
C GLY A 125 14.92 -12.33 1.08
N GLU A 126 14.45 -12.09 2.29
CA GLU A 126 13.04 -12.20 2.64
C GLU A 126 12.45 -10.82 2.93
N VAL A 127 11.18 -10.64 2.52
CA VAL A 127 10.48 -9.36 2.61
C VAL A 127 9.51 -9.38 3.80
N PHE A 128 9.65 -8.40 4.67
CA PHE A 128 8.78 -8.24 5.85
C PHE A 128 8.04 -6.92 5.81
N VAL A 129 6.77 -6.96 6.18
CA VAL A 129 5.93 -5.75 6.28
C VAL A 129 5.56 -5.55 7.76
N GLY A 130 5.64 -4.31 8.23
CA GLY A 130 5.40 -3.97 9.63
C GLY A 130 3.96 -3.58 9.92
N PHE A 131 3.42 -4.14 10.99
CA PHE A 131 2.04 -3.88 11.44
C PHE A 131 2.01 -3.55 12.93
N LEU A 132 0.88 -2.94 13.34
CA LEU A 132 0.65 -2.60 14.75
C LEU A 132 0.29 -3.84 15.59
N GLU A 133 -0.35 -4.82 14.96
CA GLU A 133 -0.79 -6.04 15.65
C GLU A 133 -1.05 -7.19 14.67
#